data_2cd6e0b589e5ec0be3d6b0876656ee66
#
_entry.id   2cd6e0b589e5ec0be3d6b0876656ee66
#
_cell.length_a   1.000
_cell.length_b   1.000
_cell.length_c   1.000
_cell.angle_alpha   90.00
_cell.angle_beta   90.00
_cell.angle_gamma   90.00
#
_symmetry.space_group_name_H-M   'P 1'
#
loop_
_entity.id
_entity.type
_entity.pdbx_description
1 polymer ?
#
loop_
_entity_poly.entity_id
_entity_poly.type
_entity_poly.pdbx_seq_one_letter_code
_entity_poly.pdbx_strand_id
1 'polypeptide(L)'
;MKGFGKFWKLLGASTSKNREEAESAVSLSQKYDEWASSLKDDEFADAAHALDLLSDDAPEYPRFLALIREAADRSLGLRPFDVQLEGALRLLDGDVIEMATGEGKTLSGAIAAVGYALSGHAVHVISVNDYLARRDSMWMEPLFNIVGLRSGSVSYTHLRAHET
;
A
#
# COMPACT_ATOMS: atom_id res chain seq x y z
N MET A 1 -10.38 14.69 18.82
CA MET A 1 -11.55 14.63 17.90
C MET A 1 -11.15 15.17 16.51
N LYS A 2 -10.25 14.46 15.77
CA LYS A 2 -9.75 14.88 14.43
C LYS A 2 -10.16 13.92 13.29
N GLY A 3 -11.10 13.02 13.53
CA GLY A 3 -11.52 12.02 12.52
C GLY A 3 -12.73 12.37 11.66
N PHE A 4 -13.42 13.48 11.93
CA PHE A 4 -14.68 13.81 11.24
C PHE A 4 -14.50 14.50 9.87
N GLY A 5 -13.36 15.11 9.61
CA GLY A 5 -13.09 15.78 8.33
C GLY A 5 -12.94 14.83 7.14
N LYS A 6 -12.35 13.64 7.35
CA LYS A 6 -12.21 12.61 6.31
C LYS A 6 -13.54 11.93 5.95
N PHE A 7 -14.48 11.81 6.88
CA PHE A 7 -15.79 11.20 6.63
C PHE A 7 -16.67 12.01 5.67
N TRP A 8 -16.55 13.35 5.67
CA TRP A 8 -17.27 14.23 4.74
C TRP A 8 -16.64 14.28 3.33
N LYS A 9 -15.34 14.01 3.19
CA LYS A 9 -14.72 13.78 1.87
C LYS A 9 -15.25 12.51 1.20
N LEU A 10 -15.69 11.53 1.96
CA LEU A 10 -16.25 10.27 1.47
C LEU A 10 -17.62 10.44 0.78
N LEU A 11 -18.36 11.51 1.06
CA LEU A 11 -19.75 11.69 0.61
C LEU A 11 -19.93 12.66 -0.56
N GLY A 12 -18.87 13.25 -1.14
CA GLY A 12 -19.12 14.20 -2.21
C GLY A 12 -17.93 14.86 -2.91
N ALA A 13 -16.72 14.37 -2.77
CA ALA A 13 -15.58 15.02 -3.42
C ALA A 13 -15.08 14.26 -4.64
N SER A 14 -15.34 14.84 -5.78
CA SER A 14 -14.52 14.95 -6.97
C SER A 14 -13.54 13.81 -7.25
N THR A 15 -14.03 12.74 -7.83
CA THR A 15 -13.24 11.64 -8.41
C THR A 15 -12.14 12.14 -9.37
N SER A 16 -12.32 13.28 -10.02
CA SER A 16 -11.35 13.85 -10.96
C SER A 16 -10.14 14.50 -10.27
N LYS A 17 -10.35 15.28 -9.22
CA LYS A 17 -9.26 15.99 -8.51
C LYS A 17 -8.28 15.01 -7.84
N ASN A 18 -8.81 14.02 -7.15
CA ASN A 18 -7.98 12.99 -6.52
C ASN A 18 -7.22 12.15 -7.56
N ARG A 19 -7.77 11.94 -8.76
CA ARG A 19 -7.08 11.24 -9.84
C ARG A 19 -5.87 12.02 -10.33
N GLU A 20 -6.03 13.31 -10.62
CA GLU A 20 -4.93 14.19 -11.04
C GLU A 20 -3.82 14.26 -9.96
N GLU A 21 -4.19 14.27 -8.69
CA GLU A 21 -3.24 14.25 -7.57
C GLU A 21 -2.45 12.93 -7.52
N ALA A 22 -3.10 11.78 -7.73
CA ALA A 22 -2.44 10.48 -7.76
C ALA A 22 -1.51 10.36 -8.98
N GLU A 23 -1.96 10.73 -10.19
CA GLU A 23 -1.15 10.76 -11.41
C GLU A 23 0.07 11.68 -11.24
N SER A 24 -0.10 12.85 -10.61
CA SER A 24 0.98 13.79 -10.30
C SER A 24 1.98 13.18 -9.32
N ALA A 25 1.52 12.54 -8.25
CA ALA A 25 2.40 11.90 -7.28
C ALA A 25 3.21 10.77 -7.90
N VAL A 26 2.61 9.95 -8.77
CA VAL A 26 3.31 8.90 -9.52
C VAL A 26 4.36 9.50 -10.45
N SER A 27 4.03 10.55 -11.19
CA SER A 27 5.00 11.24 -12.06
C SER A 27 6.16 11.84 -11.24
N LEU A 28 5.86 12.46 -10.10
CA LEU A 28 6.86 13.04 -9.22
C LEU A 28 7.74 11.98 -8.55
N SER A 29 7.26 10.76 -8.39
CA SER A 29 8.02 9.68 -7.75
C SER A 29 9.31 9.34 -8.51
N GLN A 30 9.33 9.52 -9.83
CA GLN A 30 10.50 9.27 -10.67
C GLN A 30 11.72 10.07 -10.24
N LYS A 31 11.54 11.25 -9.62
CA LYS A 31 12.64 12.07 -9.09
C LYS A 31 13.37 11.40 -7.91
N TYR A 32 12.76 10.42 -7.29
CA TYR A 32 13.29 9.69 -6.15
C TYR A 32 13.78 8.28 -6.51
N ASP A 33 13.71 7.88 -7.79
CA ASP A 33 14.12 6.53 -8.24
C ASP A 33 15.62 6.28 -7.95
N GLU A 34 16.50 7.28 -8.18
CA GLU A 34 17.93 7.16 -7.86
C GLU A 34 18.16 6.99 -6.36
N TRP A 35 17.44 7.75 -5.53
CA TRP A 35 17.51 7.60 -4.08
C TRP A 35 17.06 6.21 -3.65
N ALA A 36 15.89 5.74 -4.11
CA ALA A 36 15.38 4.43 -3.74
C ALA A 36 16.32 3.30 -4.19
N SER A 37 16.88 3.38 -5.41
CA SER A 37 17.80 2.38 -5.92
C SER A 37 19.16 2.40 -5.22
N SER A 38 19.56 3.49 -4.60
CA SER A 38 20.81 3.60 -3.82
C SER A 38 20.73 2.96 -2.43
N LEU A 39 19.52 2.73 -1.91
CA LEU A 39 19.32 2.09 -0.60
C LEU A 39 19.81 0.63 -0.63
N LYS A 40 20.43 0.21 0.47
CA LYS A 40 20.68 -1.21 0.70
C LYS A 40 19.44 -1.87 1.27
N ASP A 41 19.36 -3.20 1.19
CA ASP A 41 18.16 -3.93 1.63
C ASP A 41 17.86 -3.74 3.13
N ASP A 42 18.88 -3.58 3.96
CA ASP A 42 18.77 -3.30 5.39
C ASP A 42 18.35 -1.85 5.72
N GLU A 43 18.43 -0.94 4.76
CA GLU A 43 18.06 0.47 4.92
C GLU A 43 16.59 0.75 4.54
N PHE A 44 15.91 -0.19 3.85
CA PHE A 44 14.52 0.02 3.40
C PHE A 44 13.53 0.22 4.55
N ALA A 45 13.67 -0.55 5.63
CA ALA A 45 12.80 -0.45 6.78
C ALA A 45 12.89 0.94 7.42
N ASP A 46 14.10 1.42 7.70
CA ASP A 46 14.31 2.73 8.29
C ASP A 46 13.84 3.86 7.37
N ALA A 47 14.13 3.75 6.06
CA ALA A 47 13.68 4.71 5.07
C ALA A 47 12.13 4.76 4.95
N ALA A 48 11.46 3.59 5.04
CA ALA A 48 10.01 3.51 5.00
C ALA A 48 9.36 4.13 6.25
N HIS A 49 9.89 3.81 7.42
CA HIS A 49 9.36 4.33 8.70
C HIS A 49 9.67 5.81 8.93
N ALA A 50 10.62 6.39 8.20
CA ALA A 50 10.91 7.83 8.24
C ALA A 50 9.94 8.68 7.40
N LEU A 51 9.08 8.07 6.57
CA LEU A 51 8.14 8.81 5.71
C LEU A 51 6.94 9.32 6.49
N ASP A 52 6.59 10.59 6.28
CA ASP A 52 5.35 11.17 6.78
C ASP A 52 4.24 11.06 5.72
N LEU A 53 3.44 10.00 5.83
CA LEU A 53 2.31 9.74 4.94
C LEU A 53 0.99 10.33 5.46
N LEU A 54 0.97 10.89 6.68
CA LEU A 54 -0.22 11.44 7.33
C LEU A 54 -0.24 12.97 7.34
N SER A 55 0.78 13.63 6.82
CA SER A 55 0.82 15.08 6.71
C SER A 55 -0.39 15.60 5.93
N ASP A 56 -1.17 16.49 6.53
CA ASP A 56 -2.32 17.12 5.88
C ASP A 56 -1.88 18.09 4.76
N ASP A 57 -0.67 18.67 4.88
CA ASP A 57 -0.19 19.71 3.97
C ASP A 57 0.66 19.17 2.82
N ALA A 58 1.47 18.14 3.06
CA ALA A 58 2.35 17.56 2.05
C ALA A 58 2.74 16.11 2.38
N PRO A 59 1.87 15.13 2.15
CA PRO A 59 2.23 13.73 2.36
C PRO A 59 3.36 13.31 1.40
N GLU A 60 4.34 12.57 1.91
CA GLU A 60 5.51 12.15 1.13
C GLU A 60 5.19 10.99 0.15
N TYR A 61 4.02 11.01 -0.48
CA TYR A 61 3.60 9.99 -1.45
C TYR A 61 4.61 9.76 -2.58
N PRO A 62 5.21 10.81 -3.22
CA PRO A 62 6.20 10.55 -4.26
C PRO A 62 7.42 9.74 -3.80
N ARG A 63 7.93 10.01 -2.59
CA ARG A 63 9.03 9.24 -2.01
C ARG A 63 8.60 7.83 -1.64
N PHE A 64 7.41 7.68 -1.06
CA PHE A 64 6.80 6.38 -0.76
C PHE A 64 6.69 5.52 -2.02
N LEU A 65 6.16 6.08 -3.11
CA LEU A 65 5.98 5.36 -4.37
C LEU A 65 7.29 4.91 -5.00
N ALA A 66 8.33 5.74 -4.96
CA ALA A 66 9.67 5.36 -5.42
C ALA A 66 10.25 4.23 -4.56
N LEU A 67 10.16 4.36 -3.24
CA LEU A 67 10.64 3.35 -2.30
C LEU A 67 9.92 2.01 -2.49
N ILE A 68 8.59 2.01 -2.58
CA ILE A 68 7.81 0.78 -2.67
C ILE A 68 7.96 0.11 -4.05
N ARG A 69 8.17 0.90 -5.12
CA ARG A 69 8.48 0.41 -6.46
C ARG A 69 9.77 -0.38 -6.46
N GLU A 70 10.82 0.15 -5.86
CA GLU A 70 12.12 -0.51 -5.75
C GLU A 70 12.06 -1.71 -4.79
N ALA A 71 11.37 -1.57 -3.64
CA ALA A 71 11.17 -2.66 -2.69
C ALA A 71 10.45 -3.86 -3.32
N ALA A 72 9.40 -3.62 -4.11
CA ALA A 72 8.67 -4.66 -4.82
C ALA A 72 9.53 -5.33 -5.90
N ASP A 73 10.32 -4.56 -6.64
CA ASP A 73 11.23 -5.08 -7.64
C ASP A 73 12.25 -6.04 -7.01
N ARG A 74 12.89 -5.63 -5.91
CA ARG A 74 13.89 -6.46 -5.22
C ARG A 74 13.30 -7.68 -4.52
N SER A 75 12.17 -7.50 -3.83
CA SER A 75 11.63 -8.55 -2.96
C SER A 75 10.74 -9.55 -3.70
N LEU A 76 10.04 -9.11 -4.75
CA LEU A 76 9.08 -9.90 -5.51
C LEU A 76 9.53 -10.17 -6.96
N GLY A 77 10.53 -9.47 -7.46
CA GLY A 77 10.85 -9.44 -8.89
C GLY A 77 9.76 -8.77 -9.74
N LEU A 78 8.95 -7.93 -9.13
CA LEU A 78 7.81 -7.26 -9.76
C LEU A 78 7.93 -5.76 -9.58
N ARG A 79 8.27 -5.04 -10.65
CA ARG A 79 8.26 -3.58 -10.65
C ARG A 79 6.84 -3.08 -10.92
N PRO A 80 6.17 -2.42 -9.95
CA PRO A 80 4.81 -1.94 -10.13
C PRO A 80 4.66 -0.97 -11.30
N PHE A 81 3.59 -1.13 -12.07
CA PHE A 81 3.19 -0.18 -13.10
C PHE A 81 2.54 1.07 -12.48
N ASP A 82 2.58 2.18 -13.19
CA ASP A 82 2.03 3.45 -12.71
C ASP A 82 0.55 3.33 -12.32
N VAL A 83 -0.26 2.63 -13.11
CA VAL A 83 -1.68 2.38 -12.79
C VAL A 83 -1.88 1.62 -11.47
N GLN A 84 -0.95 0.75 -11.08
CA GLN A 84 -1.00 0.02 -9.82
C GLN A 84 -0.65 0.94 -8.63
N LEU A 85 0.29 1.84 -8.83
CA LEU A 85 0.66 2.86 -7.84
C LEU A 85 -0.45 3.90 -7.65
N GLU A 86 -1.06 4.36 -8.74
CA GLU A 86 -2.25 5.23 -8.70
C GLU A 86 -3.40 4.55 -7.94
N GLY A 87 -3.67 3.28 -8.26
CA GLY A 87 -4.68 2.50 -7.54
C GLY A 87 -4.38 2.39 -6.04
N ALA A 88 -3.12 2.17 -5.68
CA ALA A 88 -2.72 2.12 -4.26
C ALA A 88 -2.94 3.46 -3.54
N LEU A 89 -2.58 4.59 -4.16
CA LEU A 89 -2.85 5.92 -3.59
C LEU A 89 -4.35 6.18 -3.42
N ARG A 90 -5.16 5.80 -4.40
CA ARG A 90 -6.63 5.94 -4.30
C ARG A 90 -7.20 5.13 -3.14
N LEU A 91 -6.69 3.91 -2.91
CA LEU A 91 -7.06 3.13 -1.73
C LEU A 91 -6.62 3.81 -0.44
N LEU A 92 -5.43 4.44 -0.38
CA LEU A 92 -4.96 5.20 0.78
C LEU A 92 -5.84 6.43 1.07
N ASP A 93 -6.42 7.03 0.03
CA ASP A 93 -7.40 8.11 0.16
C ASP A 93 -8.79 7.62 0.61
N GLY A 94 -8.99 6.31 0.71
CA GLY A 94 -10.25 5.69 1.12
C GLY A 94 -11.25 5.51 -0.02
N ASP A 95 -10.79 5.57 -1.26
CA ASP A 95 -11.62 5.32 -2.44
C ASP A 95 -11.81 3.84 -2.72
N VAL A 96 -12.82 3.53 -3.51
CA VAL A 96 -13.02 2.22 -4.13
C VAL A 96 -12.43 2.25 -5.54
N ILE A 97 -11.58 1.29 -5.85
CA ILE A 97 -10.98 1.17 -7.18
C ILE A 97 -11.53 -0.04 -7.93
N GLU A 98 -11.65 0.11 -9.23
CA GLU A 98 -11.90 -0.99 -10.16
C GLU A 98 -10.70 -1.12 -11.12
N MET A 99 -10.16 -2.31 -11.22
CA MET A 99 -9.08 -2.66 -12.13
C MET A 99 -9.48 -3.91 -12.91
N ALA A 100 -9.11 -4.01 -14.16
CA ALA A 100 -9.39 -5.18 -14.98
C ALA A 100 -8.71 -6.45 -14.45
N THR A 101 -9.22 -7.61 -14.83
CA THR A 101 -8.61 -8.89 -14.45
C THR A 101 -7.19 -8.99 -15.02
N GLY A 102 -6.23 -9.34 -14.19
CA GLY A 102 -4.82 -9.43 -14.59
C GLY A 102 -3.99 -8.15 -14.38
N GLU A 103 -4.60 -7.01 -14.04
CA GLU A 103 -3.87 -5.74 -13.83
C GLU A 103 -3.14 -5.63 -12.48
N GLY A 104 -3.10 -6.70 -11.69
CA GLY A 104 -2.29 -6.74 -10.47
C GLY A 104 -2.95 -6.12 -9.23
N LYS A 105 -4.28 -6.25 -9.08
CA LYS A 105 -5.04 -5.78 -7.90
C LYS A 105 -4.40 -6.17 -6.57
N THR A 106 -3.85 -7.38 -6.47
CA THR A 106 -3.20 -7.89 -5.26
C THR A 106 -1.99 -7.02 -4.88
N LEU A 107 -1.17 -6.63 -5.87
CA LEU A 107 -0.02 -5.77 -5.63
C LEU A 107 -0.45 -4.35 -5.23
N SER A 108 -1.44 -3.76 -5.92
CA SER A 108 -1.97 -2.43 -5.53
C SER A 108 -2.53 -2.45 -4.11
N GLY A 109 -3.28 -3.50 -3.76
CA GLY A 109 -3.80 -3.68 -2.40
C GLY A 109 -2.69 -3.86 -1.35
N ALA A 110 -1.64 -4.61 -1.68
CA ALA A 110 -0.49 -4.78 -0.79
C ALA A 110 0.27 -3.46 -0.57
N ILE A 111 0.48 -2.67 -1.63
CA ILE A 111 1.11 -1.34 -1.54
C ILE A 111 0.28 -0.41 -0.66
N ALA A 112 -1.04 -0.37 -0.84
CA ALA A 112 -1.93 0.41 0.04
C ALA A 112 -1.86 -0.07 1.50
N ALA A 113 -1.81 -1.39 1.73
CA ALA A 113 -1.65 -1.96 3.07
C ALA A 113 -0.34 -1.51 3.73
N VAL A 114 0.77 -1.47 2.98
CA VAL A 114 2.05 -0.91 3.46
C VAL A 114 1.88 0.55 3.86
N GLY A 115 1.27 1.38 3.01
CA GLY A 115 1.06 2.80 3.33
C GLY A 115 0.25 3.02 4.60
N TYR A 116 -0.86 2.28 4.78
CA TYR A 116 -1.64 2.34 6.01
C TYR A 116 -0.85 1.86 7.24
N ALA A 117 -0.08 0.79 7.11
CA ALA A 117 0.71 0.26 8.22
C ALA A 117 1.83 1.21 8.64
N LEU A 118 2.55 1.82 7.68
CA LEU A 118 3.57 2.84 7.95
C LEU A 118 2.96 4.09 8.59
N SER A 119 1.69 4.37 8.31
CA SER A 119 0.91 5.43 8.98
C SER A 119 0.43 5.05 10.39
N GLY A 120 0.90 3.93 10.94
CA GLY A 120 0.58 3.48 12.30
C GLY A 120 -0.76 2.77 12.47
N HIS A 121 -1.41 2.35 11.38
CA HIS A 121 -2.67 1.62 11.43
C HIS A 121 -2.47 0.11 11.46
N ALA A 122 -3.31 -0.59 12.23
CA ALA A 122 -3.49 -2.03 12.08
C ALA A 122 -4.31 -2.30 10.81
N VAL A 123 -3.77 -3.11 9.88
CA VAL A 123 -4.38 -3.34 8.57
C VAL A 123 -4.93 -4.76 8.48
N HIS A 124 -6.19 -4.87 8.04
CA HIS A 124 -6.83 -6.14 7.75
C HIS A 124 -7.19 -6.21 6.26
N VAL A 125 -6.55 -7.15 5.55
CA VAL A 125 -6.86 -7.44 4.14
C VAL A 125 -7.80 -8.64 4.09
N ILE A 126 -9.01 -8.43 3.58
CA ILE A 126 -10.04 -9.46 3.51
C ILE A 126 -10.11 -10.00 2.08
N SER A 127 -10.09 -11.31 1.95
CA SER A 127 -10.23 -12.02 0.68
C SER A 127 -11.49 -12.90 0.70
N VAL A 128 -11.94 -13.33 -0.49
CA VAL A 128 -13.21 -14.09 -0.62
C VAL A 128 -13.14 -15.51 -0.05
N ASN A 129 -11.95 -16.07 0.15
CA ASN A 129 -11.76 -17.38 0.77
C ASN A 129 -10.36 -17.54 1.38
N ASP A 130 -10.23 -18.54 2.24
CA ASP A 130 -8.99 -18.84 3.00
C ASP A 130 -7.80 -19.17 2.10
N TYR A 131 -8.04 -19.85 0.96
CA TYR A 131 -6.98 -20.19 0.02
C TYR A 131 -6.34 -18.92 -0.56
N LEU A 132 -7.16 -17.97 -1.04
CA LEU A 132 -6.66 -16.71 -1.60
C LEU A 132 -6.02 -15.84 -0.52
N ALA A 133 -6.63 -15.76 0.66
CA ALA A 133 -6.05 -15.00 1.77
C ALA A 133 -4.65 -15.49 2.12
N ARG A 134 -4.47 -16.81 2.22
CA ARG A 134 -3.18 -17.43 2.50
C ARG A 134 -2.18 -17.26 1.36
N ARG A 135 -2.62 -17.51 0.12
CA ARG A 135 -1.78 -17.35 -1.08
C ARG A 135 -1.25 -15.93 -1.19
N ASP A 136 -2.14 -14.94 -1.09
CA ASP A 136 -1.79 -13.54 -1.27
C ASP A 136 -0.92 -13.03 -0.11
N SER A 137 -1.18 -13.47 1.12
CA SER A 137 -0.33 -13.18 2.28
C SER A 137 1.10 -13.70 2.08
N MET A 138 1.25 -14.97 1.68
CA MET A 138 2.57 -15.58 1.43
C MET A 138 3.30 -14.93 0.25
N TRP A 139 2.57 -14.56 -0.79
CA TRP A 139 3.15 -13.96 -1.99
C TRP A 139 3.66 -12.53 -1.72
N MET A 140 2.94 -11.75 -0.89
CA MET A 140 3.31 -10.37 -0.58
C MET A 140 4.21 -10.24 0.65
N GLU A 141 4.42 -11.32 1.41
CA GLU A 141 5.25 -11.31 2.63
C GLU A 141 6.66 -10.74 2.42
N PRO A 142 7.40 -11.06 1.33
CA PRO A 142 8.72 -10.48 1.10
C PRO A 142 8.70 -8.95 0.98
N LEU A 143 7.64 -8.38 0.36
CA LEU A 143 7.47 -6.93 0.26
C LEU A 143 7.24 -6.30 1.65
N PHE A 144 6.43 -6.93 2.49
CA PHE A 144 6.20 -6.43 3.84
C PHE A 144 7.48 -6.51 4.69
N ASN A 145 8.22 -7.59 4.58
CA ASN A 145 9.45 -7.80 5.35
C ASN A 145 10.54 -6.79 5.00
N ILE A 146 10.77 -6.48 3.72
CA ILE A 146 11.83 -5.54 3.31
C ILE A 146 11.57 -4.11 3.85
N VAL A 147 10.30 -3.72 4.00
CA VAL A 147 9.92 -2.42 4.59
C VAL A 147 9.69 -2.48 6.11
N GLY A 148 10.12 -3.56 6.76
CA GLY A 148 10.09 -3.69 8.23
C GLY A 148 8.70 -3.99 8.81
N LEU A 149 7.75 -4.46 8.00
CA LEU A 149 6.41 -4.82 8.45
C LEU A 149 6.28 -6.35 8.61
N ARG A 150 5.41 -6.77 9.53
CA ARG A 150 5.07 -8.18 9.74
C ARG A 150 3.66 -8.44 9.24
N SER A 151 3.46 -9.56 8.55
CA SER A 151 2.16 -10.02 8.09
C SER A 151 1.86 -11.42 8.57
N GLY A 152 0.59 -11.79 8.53
CA GLY A 152 0.14 -13.14 8.82
C GLY A 152 -1.25 -13.37 8.23
N SER A 153 -1.60 -14.63 7.96
CA SER A 153 -2.94 -15.00 7.50
C SER A 153 -3.71 -15.73 8.59
N VAL A 154 -4.99 -15.38 8.73
CA VAL A 154 -5.93 -16.07 9.63
C VAL A 154 -6.96 -16.78 8.76
N SER A 155 -7.19 -18.08 8.98
CA SER A 155 -8.21 -18.84 8.30
C SER A 155 -9.36 -19.22 9.25
N TYR A 156 -10.55 -19.42 8.69
CA TYR A 156 -11.76 -19.74 9.44
C TYR A 156 -11.64 -21.04 10.28
N THR A 157 -10.77 -21.95 9.90
CA THR A 157 -10.54 -23.21 10.62
C THR A 157 -9.91 -23.02 11.99
N HIS A 158 -9.19 -21.93 12.23
CA HIS A 158 -8.61 -21.60 13.54
C HIS A 158 -9.61 -20.95 14.51
N LEU A 159 -10.65 -20.28 14.00
CA LEU A 159 -11.66 -19.62 14.83
C LEU A 159 -12.64 -20.62 15.48
N ARG A 160 -12.89 -21.79 14.84
CA ARG A 160 -13.76 -22.83 15.39
C ARG A 160 -13.14 -23.69 16.51
N ALA A 161 -11.84 -23.68 16.65
CA ALA A 161 -11.15 -24.49 17.67
C ALA A 161 -11.21 -23.92 19.09
N HIS A 162 -11.75 -22.71 19.26
CA HIS A 162 -11.85 -22.02 20.55
C HIS A 162 -13.29 -21.89 21.06
N GLU A 163 -14.28 -22.45 20.37
CA GLU A 163 -15.70 -22.41 20.77
C GLU A 163 -16.24 -23.72 21.40
N THR A 164 -15.36 -24.64 21.84
CA THR A 164 -15.77 -25.86 22.55
C THR A 164 -15.20 -25.91 23.94
#